data_82eb0d106e29d1f0195719fafd8831cf
#
_entry.id   82eb0d106e29d1f0195719fafd8831cf
#
_cell.length_a   1.000
_cell.length_b   1.000
_cell.length_c   1.000
_cell.angle_alpha   90.00
_cell.angle_beta   90.00
_cell.angle_gamma   90.00
#
_symmetry.space_group_name_H-M   'P 1'
#
loop_
_entity.id
_entity.type
_entity.pdbx_description
1 polymer ?
#
loop_
_entity_poly.entity_id
_entity_poly.type
_entity_poly.pdbx_seq_one_letter_code
_entity_poly.pdbx_strand_id
1 'polypeptide(L)'
;MTGLQNIAMSGYKHVNLDVLKEISEGSNDLMRDLIFLFVSQIPVFSEQLDYYYKNEDFVSLGKLAHKIKSSVAMMGISELSSDMKKLENLAQEKKDIHKYPEFIEKFKRISTEAVSELNDILQSI
;
A
#
# COMPACT_ATOMS: atom_id res chain seq x y z
N MET A 1 10.78 -24.92 -13.37
CA MET A 1 10.29 -24.52 -13.14
C MET A 1 9.61 -24.32 -13.25
N THR A 2 9.45 -24.44 -13.12
CA THR A 2 8.68 -24.06 -13.07
C THR A 2 7.91 -23.66 -12.72
N GLY A 3 7.56 -23.93 -12.79
CA GLY A 3 6.64 -23.46 -12.33
C GLY A 3 6.69 -22.61 -11.47
N LEU A 4 7.37 -22.60 -11.05
CA LEU A 4 7.41 -21.75 -10.38
C LEU A 4 7.33 -20.74 -10.70
N GLN A 5 7.44 -20.82 -11.54
CA GLN A 5 7.36 -19.81 -11.92
C GLN A 5 6.24 -19.28 -12.14
N ASN A 6 5.43 -19.81 -12.39
CA ASN A 6 4.34 -19.27 -12.46
C ASN A 6 3.99 -18.78 -11.40
N ILE A 7 4.44 -19.31 -10.87
CA ILE A 7 4.32 -18.85 -9.71
C ILE A 7 4.83 -17.72 -9.75
N ALA A 8 5.77 -17.76 -10.36
CA ALA A 8 6.48 -16.72 -10.38
C ALA A 8 5.62 -15.61 -10.51
N MET A 9 4.73 -15.68 -11.30
CA MET A 9 4.01 -14.64 -11.35
C MET A 9 3.26 -14.45 -10.24
N SER A 10 2.93 -15.39 -9.61
CA SER A 10 2.16 -15.34 -8.44
C SER A 10 3.04 -15.41 -7.25
N GLY A 11 4.31 -15.13 -7.42
CA GLY A 11 5.26 -15.26 -6.33
C GLY A 11 5.25 -14.16 -5.31
N TYR A 12 4.54 -13.06 -5.55
CA TYR A 12 4.54 -11.93 -4.64
C TYR A 12 3.47 -12.10 -3.57
N LYS A 13 3.88 -11.84 -2.32
CA LYS A 13 3.00 -12.01 -1.18
C LYS A 13 1.96 -10.90 -1.08
N HIS A 14 2.35 -9.67 -1.40
CA HIS A 14 1.49 -8.52 -1.23
C HIS A 14 1.08 -7.86 -2.53
N VAL A 15 2.04 -7.63 -3.42
CA VAL A 15 1.78 -6.94 -4.69
C VAL A 15 1.13 -7.89 -5.68
N ASN A 16 0.13 -7.39 -6.41
CA ASN A 16 -0.48 -8.17 -7.49
C ASN A 16 0.02 -7.62 -8.82
N LEU A 17 0.90 -8.37 -9.47
CA LEU A 17 1.52 -7.95 -10.71
C LEU A 17 0.49 -7.80 -11.84
N ASP A 18 -0.56 -8.62 -11.85
CA ASP A 18 -1.61 -8.52 -12.87
C ASP A 18 -2.33 -7.18 -12.79
N VAL A 19 -2.60 -6.70 -11.58
CA VAL A 19 -3.22 -5.38 -11.37
C VAL A 19 -2.30 -4.28 -11.90
N LEU A 20 -0.99 -4.39 -11.60
CA LEU A 20 -0.01 -3.41 -12.09
C LEU A 20 0.05 -3.40 -13.60
N LYS A 21 0.03 -4.56 -14.23
CA LYS A 21 0.06 -4.66 -15.69
C LYS A 21 -1.18 -4.04 -16.31
N GLU A 22 -2.33 -4.25 -15.69
CA GLU A 22 -3.58 -3.71 -16.18
C GLU A 22 -3.59 -2.19 -16.08
N ILE A 23 -3.21 -1.65 -14.94
CA ILE A 23 -3.19 -0.21 -14.70
C ILE A 23 -2.18 0.49 -15.60
N SER A 24 -1.04 -0.14 -15.87
CA SER A 24 0.00 0.43 -16.72
C SER A 24 -0.26 0.14 -18.20
N GLU A 25 -1.36 -0.54 -18.52
CA GLU A 25 -1.74 -0.86 -19.90
C GLU A 25 -0.62 -1.55 -20.69
N GLY A 26 0.15 -2.38 -19.99
CA GLY A 26 1.23 -3.12 -20.61
C GLY A 26 2.50 -2.32 -20.85
N SER A 27 2.53 -1.04 -20.47
CA SER A 27 3.70 -0.21 -20.64
C SER A 27 4.68 -0.37 -19.47
N ASN A 28 5.87 -0.89 -19.74
CA ASN A 28 6.89 -1.01 -18.70
C ASN A 28 7.35 0.36 -18.19
N ASP A 29 7.39 1.37 -19.06
CA ASP A 29 7.77 2.70 -18.64
C ASP A 29 6.76 3.29 -17.66
N LEU A 30 5.47 3.15 -17.96
CA LEU A 30 4.44 3.63 -17.07
C LEU A 30 4.44 2.85 -15.76
N MET A 31 4.63 1.52 -15.83
CA MET A 31 4.71 0.70 -14.62
C MET A 31 5.86 1.16 -13.73
N ARG A 32 7.02 1.45 -14.33
CA ARG A 32 8.19 1.92 -13.59
C ARG A 32 7.90 3.24 -12.88
N ASP A 33 7.26 4.17 -13.59
CA ASP A 33 6.90 5.48 -13.02
C ASP A 33 5.93 5.34 -11.85
N LEU A 34 4.93 4.47 -11.99
CA LEU A 34 3.94 4.25 -10.94
C LEU A 34 4.59 3.63 -9.70
N ILE A 35 5.50 2.68 -9.91
CA ILE A 35 6.21 2.05 -8.79
C ILE A 35 7.08 3.08 -8.08
N PHE A 36 7.85 3.89 -8.82
CA PHE A 36 8.70 4.90 -8.20
C PHE A 36 7.87 5.88 -7.39
N LEU A 37 6.73 6.31 -7.92
CA LEU A 37 5.86 7.23 -7.20
C LEU A 37 5.37 6.58 -5.90
N PHE A 38 4.88 5.35 -5.97
CA PHE A 38 4.38 4.65 -4.79
C PHE A 38 5.47 4.50 -3.73
N VAL A 39 6.64 4.03 -4.13
CA VAL A 39 7.76 3.82 -3.20
C VAL A 39 8.14 5.12 -2.52
N SER A 40 8.15 6.24 -3.27
CA SER A 40 8.49 7.54 -2.70
C SER A 40 7.45 8.04 -1.70
N GLN A 41 6.19 7.60 -1.82
CA GLN A 41 5.12 8.03 -0.94
C GLN A 41 5.12 7.29 0.40
N ILE A 42 5.70 6.08 0.46
CA ILE A 42 5.61 5.26 1.67
C ILE A 42 6.19 5.94 2.92
N PRO A 43 7.40 6.52 2.89
CA PRO A 43 7.92 7.21 4.09
C PRO A 43 7.04 8.39 4.49
N VAL A 44 6.50 9.12 3.51
CA VAL A 44 5.64 10.27 3.77
C VAL A 44 4.34 9.82 4.44
N PHE A 45 3.71 8.77 3.90
CA PHE A 45 2.49 8.22 4.49
C PHE A 45 2.73 7.73 5.92
N SER A 46 3.83 7.02 6.15
CA SER A 46 4.16 6.50 7.48
C SER A 46 4.32 7.63 8.48
N GLU A 47 5.02 8.70 8.09
CA GLU A 47 5.23 9.84 8.96
C GLU A 47 3.92 10.57 9.25
N GLN A 48 3.08 10.75 8.24
CA GLN A 48 1.81 11.44 8.40
C GLN A 48 0.82 10.62 9.25
N LEU A 49 0.80 9.30 9.10
CA LEU A 49 -0.04 8.45 9.94
C LEU A 49 0.33 8.63 11.42
N ASP A 50 1.63 8.61 11.72
CA ASP A 50 2.09 8.81 13.09
C ASP A 50 1.74 10.20 13.60
N TYR A 51 1.93 11.22 12.77
CA TYR A 51 1.70 12.60 13.13
C TYR A 51 0.24 12.85 13.49
N TYR A 52 -0.68 12.43 12.61
CA TYR A 52 -2.10 12.65 12.86
C TYR A 52 -2.61 11.86 14.06
N TYR A 53 -2.11 10.64 14.23
CA TYR A 53 -2.51 9.85 15.38
C TYR A 53 -2.02 10.50 16.68
N LYS A 54 -0.74 10.91 16.71
CA LYS A 54 -0.15 11.52 17.89
C LYS A 54 -0.86 12.81 18.29
N ASN A 55 -1.28 13.59 17.31
CA ASN A 55 -1.96 14.85 17.56
C ASN A 55 -3.48 14.72 17.67
N GLU A 56 -3.98 13.49 17.66
CA GLU A 56 -5.40 13.20 17.77
C GLU A 56 -6.23 13.92 16.70
N ASP A 57 -5.62 14.13 15.54
CA ASP A 57 -6.30 14.73 14.40
C ASP A 57 -6.93 13.62 13.56
N PHE A 58 -8.04 13.07 14.06
CA PHE A 58 -8.65 11.90 13.44
C PHE A 58 -9.36 12.22 12.13
N VAL A 59 -9.74 13.47 11.94
CA VAL A 59 -10.32 13.90 10.65
C VAL A 59 -9.26 13.75 9.56
N SER A 60 -8.06 14.29 9.82
CA SER A 60 -6.98 14.19 8.84
C SER A 60 -6.50 12.75 8.68
N LEU A 61 -6.50 11.98 9.77
CA LEU A 61 -6.11 10.57 9.71
C LEU A 61 -7.04 9.79 8.79
N GLY A 62 -8.35 10.03 8.89
CA GLY A 62 -9.31 9.36 8.01
C GLY A 62 -9.14 9.73 6.55
N LYS A 63 -8.88 11.02 6.27
CA LYS A 63 -8.63 11.48 4.90
C LYS A 63 -7.35 10.86 4.33
N LEU A 64 -6.33 10.74 5.17
CA LEU A 64 -5.07 10.12 4.76
C LEU A 64 -5.28 8.64 4.46
N ALA A 65 -6.02 7.94 5.33
CA ALA A 65 -6.33 6.52 5.10
C ALA A 65 -7.05 6.34 3.76
N HIS A 66 -7.96 7.23 3.42
CA HIS A 66 -8.67 7.19 2.14
C HIS A 66 -7.68 7.33 0.96
N LYS A 67 -6.73 8.26 1.07
CA LYS A 67 -5.73 8.47 0.04
C LYS A 67 -4.81 7.25 -0.10
N ILE A 68 -4.35 6.71 1.03
CA ILE A 68 -3.48 5.54 1.03
C ILE A 68 -4.19 4.34 0.41
N LYS A 69 -5.48 4.18 0.70
CA LYS A 69 -6.28 3.08 0.16
C LYS A 69 -6.17 3.03 -1.37
N SER A 70 -6.30 4.18 -2.01
CA SER A 70 -6.21 4.26 -3.46
C SER A 70 -4.81 3.92 -3.98
N SER A 71 -3.78 4.41 -3.28
CA SER A 71 -2.40 4.16 -3.69
C SER A 71 -2.03 2.67 -3.60
N VAL A 72 -2.38 2.01 -2.49
CA VAL A 72 -2.06 0.60 -2.33
C VAL A 72 -2.90 -0.28 -3.25
N ALA A 73 -4.12 0.16 -3.60
CA ALA A 73 -4.96 -0.58 -4.54
C ALA A 73 -4.33 -0.62 -5.92
N MET A 74 -3.64 0.45 -6.34
CA MET A 74 -2.97 0.49 -7.63
C MET A 74 -1.84 -0.52 -7.73
N MET A 75 -1.23 -0.87 -6.61
CA MET A 75 -0.17 -1.89 -6.55
C MET A 75 -0.75 -3.28 -6.31
N GLY A 76 -2.08 -3.39 -6.22
CA GLY A 76 -2.74 -4.67 -5.98
C GLY A 76 -2.54 -5.20 -4.57
N ILE A 77 -2.24 -4.33 -3.60
CA ILE A 77 -2.03 -4.74 -2.22
C ILE A 77 -3.39 -4.71 -1.52
N SER A 78 -4.21 -5.72 -1.80
CA SER A 78 -5.61 -5.75 -1.35
C SER A 78 -5.76 -5.77 0.17
N GLU A 79 -4.82 -6.38 0.86
CA GLU A 79 -4.85 -6.43 2.31
C GLU A 79 -4.78 -5.02 2.92
N LEU A 80 -3.86 -4.20 2.43
CA LEU A 80 -3.74 -2.83 2.91
C LEU A 80 -4.89 -1.95 2.44
N SER A 81 -5.40 -2.20 1.24
CA SER A 81 -6.56 -1.47 0.74
C SER A 81 -7.76 -1.68 1.68
N SER A 82 -7.98 -2.92 2.09
CA SER A 82 -9.05 -3.29 3.02
C SER A 82 -8.83 -2.65 4.39
N ASP A 83 -7.59 -2.72 4.90
CA ASP A 83 -7.25 -2.14 6.21
C ASP A 83 -7.44 -0.62 6.23
N MET A 84 -7.03 0.05 5.16
CA MET A 84 -7.16 1.51 5.11
C MET A 84 -8.61 1.94 5.02
N LYS A 85 -9.47 1.14 4.37
CA LYS A 85 -10.91 1.40 4.36
C LYS A 85 -11.48 1.30 5.77
N LYS A 86 -11.06 0.29 6.53
CA LYS A 86 -11.51 0.13 7.91
C LYS A 86 -11.03 1.30 8.77
N LEU A 87 -9.77 1.69 8.64
CA LEU A 87 -9.22 2.80 9.40
C LEU A 87 -9.94 4.10 9.06
N GLU A 88 -10.22 4.33 7.77
CA GLU A 88 -10.95 5.50 7.32
C GLU A 88 -12.31 5.59 8.02
N ASN A 89 -13.05 4.50 8.01
CA ASN A 89 -14.38 4.45 8.62
C ASN A 89 -14.33 4.69 10.13
N LEU A 90 -13.39 4.03 10.81
CA LEU A 90 -13.24 4.19 12.25
C LEU A 90 -12.84 5.61 12.63
N ALA A 91 -11.92 6.20 11.87
CA ALA A 91 -11.44 7.55 12.16
C ALA A 91 -12.53 8.59 11.94
N GLN A 92 -13.37 8.41 10.90
CA GLN A 92 -14.48 9.31 10.65
C GLN A 92 -15.46 9.34 11.81
N GLU A 93 -15.66 8.20 12.47
CA GLU A 93 -16.57 8.09 13.60
C GLU A 93 -15.87 8.24 14.94
N LYS A 94 -14.55 8.39 14.93
CA LYS A 94 -13.72 8.46 16.13
C LYS A 94 -13.97 7.28 17.06
N LYS A 95 -14.17 6.10 16.45
CA LYS A 95 -14.38 4.85 17.18
C LYS A 95 -13.14 4.02 17.29
N ASP A 96 -13.03 3.27 18.38
CA ASP A 96 -11.94 2.29 18.57
C ASP A 96 -10.55 2.88 18.35
N ILE A 97 -10.35 4.10 18.87
CA ILE A 97 -9.08 4.82 18.69
C ILE A 97 -7.88 3.97 19.13
N HIS A 98 -8.06 3.14 20.14
CA HIS A 98 -7.00 2.28 20.65
C HIS A 98 -6.51 1.25 19.63
N LYS A 99 -7.28 1.01 18.55
CA LYS A 99 -6.88 0.08 17.51
C LYS A 99 -6.06 0.73 16.39
N TYR A 100 -6.04 2.07 16.33
CA TYR A 100 -5.37 2.75 15.22
C TYR A 100 -3.88 2.43 15.14
N PRO A 101 -3.14 2.31 16.27
CA PRO A 101 -1.73 1.93 16.19
C PRO A 101 -1.49 0.61 15.49
N GLU A 102 -2.41 -0.36 15.61
CA GLU A 102 -2.26 -1.65 14.95
C GLU A 102 -2.34 -1.51 13.45
N PHE A 103 -3.27 -0.67 12.95
CA PHE A 103 -3.38 -0.39 11.52
C PHE A 103 -2.12 0.29 11.00
N ILE A 104 -1.59 1.24 11.77
CA ILE A 104 -0.42 2.00 11.36
C ILE A 104 0.81 1.09 11.31
N GLU A 105 1.01 0.26 12.33
CA GLU A 105 2.14 -0.66 12.35
C GLU A 105 2.07 -1.70 11.25
N LYS A 106 0.87 -2.21 10.99
CA LYS A 106 0.68 -3.17 9.91
C LYS A 106 0.95 -2.53 8.55
N PHE A 107 0.51 -1.28 8.36
CA PHE A 107 0.81 -0.56 7.13
C PHE A 107 2.32 -0.46 6.92
N LYS A 108 3.07 -0.08 7.96
CA LYS A 108 4.52 0.07 7.86
C LYS A 108 5.19 -1.26 7.52
N ARG A 109 4.78 -2.33 8.18
CA ARG A 109 5.39 -3.63 7.98
C ARG A 109 5.12 -4.17 6.59
N ILE A 110 3.85 -4.15 6.18
CA ILE A 110 3.47 -4.70 4.87
C ILE A 110 4.01 -3.84 3.73
N SER A 111 3.99 -2.51 3.88
CA SER A 111 4.52 -1.66 2.82
C SER A 111 6.03 -1.82 2.66
N THR A 112 6.77 -2.07 3.74
CA THR A 112 8.20 -2.35 3.64
C THR A 112 8.43 -3.64 2.85
N GLU A 113 7.65 -4.68 3.12
CA GLU A 113 7.75 -5.95 2.40
C GLU A 113 7.33 -5.77 0.94
N ALA A 114 6.29 -4.98 0.70
CA ALA A 114 5.82 -4.70 -0.65
C ALA A 114 6.86 -3.92 -1.48
N VAL A 115 7.56 -2.98 -0.85
CA VAL A 115 8.62 -2.23 -1.54
C VAL A 115 9.71 -3.19 -2.02
N SER A 116 10.06 -4.19 -1.22
CA SER A 116 11.02 -5.20 -1.63
C SER A 116 10.54 -5.96 -2.86
N GLU A 117 9.25 -6.32 -2.90
CA GLU A 117 8.65 -7.01 -4.05
C GLU A 117 8.66 -6.10 -5.28
N LEU A 118 8.34 -4.81 -5.09
CA LEU A 118 8.32 -3.85 -6.19
C LEU A 118 9.73 -3.62 -6.77
N ASN A 119 10.74 -3.61 -5.90
CA ASN A 119 12.11 -3.50 -6.38
C ASN A 119 12.51 -4.71 -7.24
N ASP A 120 12.01 -5.88 -6.88
CA ASP A 120 12.24 -7.08 -7.69
C ASP A 120 11.58 -6.94 -9.07
N ILE A 121 10.35 -6.41 -9.10
CA ILE A 121 9.65 -6.16 -10.36
C ILE A 121 10.44 -5.16 -11.21
N LEU A 122 10.94 -4.09 -10.61
CA LEU A 122 11.72 -3.08 -11.33
C LEU A 122 12.94 -3.67 -12.01
N GLN A 123 13.54 -4.69 -11.41
CA GLN A 123 14.71 -5.33 -12.01
C GLN A 123 14.33 -6.22 -13.19
N SER A 124 13.06 -6.57 -13.30
CA SER A 124 12.57 -7.45 -14.37
C SER A 124 12.06 -6.71 -15.59
N ILE A 125 11.89 -5.40 -15.51
CA ILE A 125 11.27 -4.65 -16.60
C ILE A 125 12.19 -3.57 -17.21
#